data_6c40bf42ed92647ae6c5dcd71defa71f
#
_entry.id   6c40bf42ed92647ae6c5dcd71defa71f
#
_cell.length_a   1.000
_cell.length_b   1.000
_cell.length_c   1.000
_cell.angle_alpha   90.00
_cell.angle_beta   90.00
_cell.angle_gamma   90.00
#
_symmetry.space_group_name_H-M   'P 1'
#
loop_
_entity.id
_entity.type
_entity.pdbx_description
1 polymer ?
#
loop_
_entity_poly.entity_id
_entity_poly.type
_entity_poly.pdbx_seq_one_letter_code
_entity_poly.pdbx_strand_id
1 'polypeptide(L)'
;MEAVGFALQSGELPEVHNQAAAMIKEVVAVQEPSGYINTYYVQDRAEQRMLQKTQRDGHELYCLGHMLQGAIAYYRATGDTTLLDAGAKMVDDFLIPNYGPGPDKKPIVAGHPEIEMSLIELYRTTGRKQYVDLAGYILHGDDRFKFEPSRIVYMYCGIPFTSRTKLEGHAVRAMYACCGATDYYLETGDETYWKTLTTLWNDLSQRQMYITGGVGARSDGESFGDAYELPNSQAYGESCAAIGNMMWNWRMLAASGEAKHADVIERALYNGINSGVSLDGTTYCYRNPLAFNPDSGEQIRNPWYDTTCCPPNLERTFASLPGYFYSTSKDGLYVHLYDNSTLDWHLENGTPLKVVQKTNYPWDGDVKLTVSPAEPADFAVNVRIPGWAKSAKVAVNGKAVDGAKPGEYLKIQRRWSPGDTITLAFPMAAEIVASNPRVEENLGRVAVQRGPIVYCMEGLDQNAAAADFAEVAIVVNPKALKAFEVEHKPALLEGVTVLKHSGAVYESASDKGPLYADATAATPKTRAESLTLIPYYAWANRKPTEMQVWIPYARA
;
A
#
# COMPACT_ATOMS: atom_id res chain seq x y z
N MET A 1 -12.19 -10.79 10.24
CA MET A 1 -11.41 -11.67 11.17
C MET A 1 -9.94 -11.29 11.21
N GLU A 2 -9.30 -11.03 10.08
CA GLU A 2 -7.87 -10.66 10.04
C GLU A 2 -7.60 -9.35 10.79
N ALA A 3 -8.40 -8.30 10.54
CA ALA A 3 -8.33 -7.03 11.28
C ALA A 3 -8.54 -7.24 12.79
N VAL A 4 -9.50 -8.09 13.16
CA VAL A 4 -9.75 -8.44 14.57
C VAL A 4 -8.53 -9.12 15.19
N GLY A 5 -7.94 -10.09 14.52
CA GLY A 5 -6.73 -10.77 14.98
C GLY A 5 -5.58 -9.80 15.23
N PHE A 6 -5.32 -8.87 14.30
CA PHE A 6 -4.27 -7.86 14.48
C PHE A 6 -4.61 -6.86 15.60
N ALA A 7 -5.86 -6.41 15.70
CA ALA A 7 -6.29 -5.50 16.76
C ALA A 7 -6.12 -6.14 18.17
N LEU A 8 -6.46 -7.42 18.31
CA LEU A 8 -6.29 -8.17 19.57
C LEU A 8 -4.81 -8.36 19.95
N GLN A 9 -3.89 -8.38 19.00
CA GLN A 9 -2.44 -8.38 19.29
C GLN A 9 -1.95 -7.04 19.87
N SER A 10 -2.67 -5.96 19.60
CA SER A 10 -2.29 -4.60 20.02
C SER A 10 -2.96 -4.16 21.33
N GLY A 11 -4.01 -4.84 21.79
CA GLY A 11 -4.71 -4.48 23.02
C GLY A 11 -5.87 -5.41 23.37
N GLU A 12 -6.34 -5.29 24.60
CA GLU A 12 -7.52 -6.03 25.09
C GLU A 12 -8.81 -5.41 24.55
N LEU A 13 -9.54 -6.16 23.73
CA LEU A 13 -10.82 -5.78 23.11
C LEU A 13 -11.89 -6.87 23.36
N PRO A 14 -12.37 -7.03 24.60
CA PRO A 14 -13.20 -8.18 25.00
C PRO A 14 -14.52 -8.27 24.23
N GLU A 15 -15.17 -7.15 23.89
CA GLU A 15 -16.41 -7.17 23.10
C GLU A 15 -16.17 -7.66 21.67
N VAL A 16 -15.12 -7.15 21.02
CA VAL A 16 -14.71 -7.57 19.67
C VAL A 16 -14.31 -9.04 19.65
N HIS A 17 -13.56 -9.49 20.67
CA HIS A 17 -13.18 -10.88 20.82
C HIS A 17 -14.41 -11.80 20.96
N ASN A 18 -15.37 -11.45 21.83
CA ASN A 18 -16.59 -12.24 22.04
C ASN A 18 -17.44 -12.32 20.78
N GLN A 19 -17.59 -11.23 20.03
CA GLN A 19 -18.30 -11.22 18.75
C GLN A 19 -17.61 -12.10 17.72
N ALA A 20 -16.28 -11.99 17.61
CA ALA A 20 -15.48 -12.81 16.70
C ALA A 20 -15.61 -14.31 17.02
N ALA A 21 -15.51 -14.70 18.30
CA ALA A 21 -15.66 -16.07 18.72
C ALA A 21 -17.06 -16.65 18.39
N ALA A 22 -18.12 -15.84 18.55
CA ALA A 22 -19.47 -16.22 18.17
C ALA A 22 -19.59 -16.44 16.65
N MET A 23 -19.06 -15.53 15.85
CA MET A 23 -19.05 -15.65 14.37
C MET A 23 -18.24 -16.87 13.90
N ILE A 24 -17.07 -17.12 14.49
CA ILE A 24 -16.26 -18.31 14.17
C ILE A 24 -17.06 -19.58 14.38
N LYS A 25 -17.76 -19.68 15.50
CA LYS A 25 -18.59 -20.85 15.82
C LYS A 25 -19.68 -21.08 14.76
N GLU A 26 -20.33 -20.03 14.30
CA GLU A 26 -21.35 -20.12 13.24
C GLU A 26 -20.74 -20.54 11.90
N VAL A 27 -19.61 -19.92 11.52
CA VAL A 27 -18.91 -20.24 10.26
C VAL A 27 -18.45 -21.69 10.24
N VAL A 28 -17.87 -22.19 11.32
CA VAL A 28 -17.36 -23.58 11.39
C VAL A 28 -18.50 -24.60 11.43
N ALA A 29 -19.65 -24.26 12.01
CA ALA A 29 -20.80 -25.14 12.09
C ALA A 29 -21.40 -25.54 10.74
N VAL A 30 -21.15 -24.75 9.67
CA VAL A 30 -21.64 -25.04 8.32
C VAL A 30 -20.63 -25.77 7.44
N GLN A 31 -19.45 -26.12 7.96
CA GLN A 31 -18.45 -26.87 7.23
C GLN A 31 -18.92 -28.29 6.91
N GLU A 32 -18.83 -28.70 5.65
CA GLU A 32 -19.21 -30.04 5.23
C GLU A 32 -18.23 -31.12 5.73
N PRO A 33 -18.66 -32.37 5.84
CA PRO A 33 -17.76 -33.50 6.19
C PRO A 33 -16.55 -33.62 5.28
N SER A 34 -16.69 -33.24 3.98
CA SER A 34 -15.62 -33.16 2.99
C SER A 34 -14.55 -32.10 3.28
N GLY A 35 -14.73 -31.27 4.29
CA GLY A 35 -13.91 -30.11 4.58
C GLY A 35 -14.34 -28.85 3.84
N TYR A 36 -15.17 -28.93 2.81
CA TYR A 36 -15.60 -27.76 2.05
C TYR A 36 -16.41 -26.79 2.89
N ILE A 37 -16.13 -25.50 2.74
CA ILE A 37 -16.82 -24.41 3.41
C ILE A 37 -17.01 -23.24 2.44
N ASN A 38 -18.25 -22.87 2.19
CA ASN A 38 -18.66 -21.75 1.33
C ASN A 38 -20.14 -21.49 1.56
N THR A 39 -20.63 -20.28 1.30
CA THR A 39 -22.03 -19.91 1.47
C THR A 39 -22.80 -19.82 0.15
N TYR A 40 -22.12 -19.79 -0.97
CA TYR A 40 -22.73 -19.64 -2.29
C TYR A 40 -22.83 -20.97 -3.05
N TYR A 41 -21.74 -21.76 -3.09
CA TYR A 41 -21.69 -23.04 -3.84
C TYR A 41 -22.16 -24.21 -2.97
N VAL A 42 -23.39 -24.13 -2.52
CA VAL A 42 -24.07 -25.13 -1.68
C VAL A 42 -25.39 -25.58 -2.32
N GLN A 43 -25.96 -26.66 -1.85
CA GLN A 43 -27.24 -27.21 -2.32
C GLN A 43 -27.24 -27.42 -3.86
N ASP A 44 -28.16 -26.80 -4.58
CA ASP A 44 -28.34 -26.89 -6.04
C ASP A 44 -27.16 -26.32 -6.85
N ARG A 45 -26.30 -25.54 -6.22
CA ARG A 45 -25.08 -25.00 -6.82
C ARG A 45 -23.81 -25.79 -6.51
N ALA A 46 -23.90 -26.86 -5.73
CA ALA A 46 -22.73 -27.65 -5.33
C ALA A 46 -21.94 -28.24 -6.52
N GLU A 47 -22.61 -28.57 -7.62
CA GLU A 47 -21.99 -29.06 -8.85
C GLU A 47 -21.17 -27.99 -9.59
N GLN A 48 -21.32 -26.71 -9.21
CA GLN A 48 -20.59 -25.58 -9.81
C GLN A 48 -19.29 -25.28 -9.09
N ARG A 49 -18.98 -25.99 -8.00
CA ARG A 49 -17.75 -25.78 -7.20
C ARG A 49 -16.51 -25.94 -8.05
N MET A 50 -15.61 -24.97 -7.93
CA MET A 50 -14.27 -25.00 -8.53
C MET A 50 -14.27 -25.29 -10.03
N LEU A 51 -15.37 -24.99 -10.75
CA LEU A 51 -15.40 -25.17 -12.20
C LEU A 51 -14.58 -24.08 -12.90
N GLN A 52 -13.92 -24.45 -14.00
CA GLN A 52 -13.13 -23.53 -14.81
C GLN A 52 -13.91 -22.25 -15.19
N LYS A 53 -15.19 -22.38 -15.55
CA LYS A 53 -16.06 -21.26 -15.93
C LYS A 53 -16.35 -20.29 -14.78
N THR A 54 -16.32 -20.76 -13.53
CA THR A 54 -16.62 -19.95 -12.33
C THR A 54 -15.36 -19.44 -11.63
N GLN A 55 -14.19 -20.01 -11.88
CA GLN A 55 -12.97 -19.66 -11.16
C GLN A 55 -12.57 -18.19 -11.31
N ARG A 56 -12.89 -17.54 -12.42
CA ARG A 56 -12.67 -16.10 -12.57
C ARG A 56 -13.51 -15.27 -11.58
N ASP A 57 -14.80 -15.57 -11.50
CA ASP A 57 -15.81 -14.71 -10.85
C ASP A 57 -16.40 -15.37 -9.60
N GLY A 58 -16.10 -16.63 -9.35
CA GLY A 58 -16.62 -17.43 -8.23
C GLY A 58 -15.89 -17.21 -6.92
N HIS A 59 -14.65 -16.71 -6.95
CA HIS A 59 -13.85 -16.29 -5.81
C HIS A 59 -13.68 -17.32 -4.67
N GLU A 60 -13.85 -18.63 -4.96
CA GLU A 60 -13.79 -19.68 -3.92
C GLU A 60 -12.43 -19.75 -3.23
N LEU A 61 -11.33 -19.74 -4.01
CA LEU A 61 -9.97 -19.74 -3.47
C LEU A 61 -9.60 -18.41 -2.82
N TYR A 62 -10.09 -17.29 -3.36
CA TYR A 62 -9.91 -15.97 -2.77
C TYR A 62 -10.55 -15.90 -1.37
N CYS A 63 -11.81 -16.36 -1.25
CA CYS A 63 -12.50 -16.41 0.03
C CYS A 63 -11.80 -17.34 1.03
N LEU A 64 -11.32 -18.51 0.58
CA LEU A 64 -10.55 -19.42 1.42
C LEU A 64 -9.22 -18.77 1.85
N GLY A 65 -8.53 -18.09 0.95
CA GLY A 65 -7.29 -17.38 1.25
C GLY A 65 -7.48 -16.36 2.38
N HIS A 66 -8.47 -15.47 2.24
CA HIS A 66 -8.81 -14.51 3.29
C HIS A 66 -9.27 -15.16 4.60
N MET A 67 -10.03 -16.26 4.51
CA MET A 67 -10.39 -17.03 5.70
C MET A 67 -9.15 -17.58 6.42
N LEU A 68 -8.18 -18.12 5.70
CA LEU A 68 -6.92 -18.61 6.27
C LEU A 68 -6.10 -17.49 6.91
N GLN A 69 -5.94 -16.34 6.25
CA GLN A 69 -5.23 -15.20 6.82
C GLN A 69 -5.91 -14.70 8.10
N GLY A 70 -7.24 -14.56 8.06
CA GLY A 70 -8.02 -14.18 9.24
C GLY A 70 -7.90 -15.19 10.38
N ALA A 71 -7.93 -16.49 10.06
CA ALA A 71 -7.77 -17.57 11.03
C ALA A 71 -6.38 -17.58 11.68
N ILE A 72 -5.33 -17.38 10.89
CA ILE A 72 -3.94 -17.33 11.37
C ILE A 72 -3.72 -16.10 12.26
N ALA A 73 -4.22 -14.92 11.84
CA ALA A 73 -4.11 -13.70 12.64
C ALA A 73 -4.83 -13.85 13.99
N TYR A 74 -6.03 -14.42 14.00
CA TYR A 74 -6.81 -14.67 15.20
C TYR A 74 -6.14 -15.71 16.11
N TYR A 75 -5.65 -16.82 15.53
CA TYR A 75 -4.88 -17.82 16.28
C TYR A 75 -3.63 -17.23 16.95
N ARG A 76 -2.86 -16.42 16.23
CA ARG A 76 -1.65 -15.77 16.78
C ARG A 76 -1.97 -14.81 17.94
N ALA A 77 -3.17 -14.21 17.93
CA ALA A 77 -3.61 -13.30 18.98
C ALA A 77 -4.17 -14.03 20.22
N THR A 78 -4.89 -15.14 20.00
CA THR A 78 -5.73 -15.75 21.05
C THR A 78 -5.33 -17.17 21.43
N GLY A 79 -4.59 -17.88 20.57
CA GLY A 79 -4.32 -19.31 20.69
C GLY A 79 -5.50 -20.21 20.26
N ASP A 80 -6.64 -19.64 19.85
CA ASP A 80 -7.81 -20.42 19.41
C ASP A 80 -7.60 -20.95 17.98
N THR A 81 -7.58 -22.27 17.81
CA THR A 81 -7.36 -22.96 16.53
C THR A 81 -8.66 -23.23 15.75
N THR A 82 -9.83 -22.93 16.28
CA THR A 82 -11.13 -23.37 15.73
C THR A 82 -11.29 -23.00 14.25
N LEU A 83 -11.05 -21.74 13.88
CA LEU A 83 -11.15 -21.29 12.49
C LEU A 83 -9.95 -21.76 11.66
N LEU A 84 -8.76 -21.85 12.26
CA LEU A 84 -7.54 -22.34 11.60
C LEU A 84 -7.69 -23.81 11.21
N ASP A 85 -8.20 -24.65 12.12
CA ASP A 85 -8.46 -26.07 11.87
C ASP A 85 -9.51 -26.27 10.75
N ALA A 86 -10.55 -25.43 10.73
CA ALA A 86 -11.55 -25.46 9.66
C ALA A 86 -10.97 -25.07 8.29
N GLY A 87 -10.17 -24.01 8.23
CA GLY A 87 -9.48 -23.61 7.02
C GLY A 87 -8.48 -24.66 6.53
N ALA A 88 -7.64 -25.17 7.44
CA ALA A 88 -6.70 -26.23 7.13
C ALA A 88 -7.41 -27.50 6.64
N LYS A 89 -8.53 -27.88 7.26
CA LYS A 89 -9.36 -29.03 6.82
C LYS A 89 -9.87 -28.86 5.39
N MET A 90 -10.29 -27.65 4.98
CA MET A 90 -10.68 -27.44 3.59
C MET A 90 -9.50 -27.64 2.61
N VAL A 91 -8.30 -27.25 3.00
CA VAL A 91 -7.12 -27.50 2.17
C VAL A 91 -6.76 -28.99 2.15
N ASP A 92 -6.72 -29.64 3.31
CA ASP A 92 -6.23 -31.01 3.48
C ASP A 92 -7.21 -32.06 2.94
N ASP A 93 -8.51 -31.92 3.27
CA ASP A 93 -9.53 -32.95 2.96
C ASP A 93 -10.25 -32.67 1.64
N PHE A 94 -10.28 -31.42 1.16
CA PHE A 94 -10.99 -31.07 -0.07
C PHE A 94 -10.07 -30.66 -1.21
N LEU A 95 -9.16 -29.68 -1.02
CA LEU A 95 -8.32 -29.19 -2.13
C LEU A 95 -7.26 -30.20 -2.53
N ILE A 96 -6.36 -30.57 -1.64
CA ILE A 96 -5.20 -31.42 -1.95
C ILE A 96 -5.61 -32.79 -2.52
N PRO A 97 -6.65 -33.49 -2.01
CA PRO A 97 -7.04 -34.76 -2.60
C PRO A 97 -7.61 -34.67 -4.01
N ASN A 98 -8.33 -33.58 -4.32
CA ASN A 98 -9.11 -33.48 -5.56
C ASN A 98 -8.43 -32.63 -6.64
N TYR A 99 -7.52 -31.72 -6.27
CA TYR A 99 -6.92 -30.74 -7.17
C TYR A 99 -5.40 -30.75 -7.08
N GLY A 100 -4.74 -30.38 -8.16
CA GLY A 100 -3.29 -30.31 -8.22
C GLY A 100 -2.68 -31.04 -9.41
N PRO A 101 -1.36 -31.26 -9.39
CA PRO A 101 -0.68 -31.99 -10.43
C PRO A 101 -1.05 -33.49 -10.40
N GLY A 102 -1.01 -34.13 -11.55
CA GLY A 102 -1.29 -35.57 -11.71
C GLY A 102 -2.55 -35.87 -12.48
N PRO A 103 -2.64 -37.09 -13.07
CA PRO A 103 -3.72 -37.45 -13.97
C PRO A 103 -5.07 -37.64 -13.26
N ASP A 104 -5.04 -38.02 -11.99
CA ASP A 104 -6.25 -38.31 -11.19
C ASP A 104 -6.79 -37.08 -10.47
N LYS A 105 -6.10 -35.95 -10.57
CA LYS A 105 -6.52 -34.68 -9.93
C LYS A 105 -7.02 -33.68 -10.98
N LYS A 106 -8.00 -32.88 -10.58
CA LYS A 106 -8.48 -31.77 -11.39
C LYS A 106 -7.47 -30.61 -11.36
N PRO A 107 -7.31 -29.87 -12.47
CA PRO A 107 -6.51 -28.65 -12.46
C PRO A 107 -7.20 -27.55 -11.66
N ILE A 108 -6.41 -26.62 -11.12
CA ILE A 108 -6.89 -25.49 -10.34
C ILE A 108 -6.06 -24.25 -10.67
N VAL A 109 -6.69 -23.09 -10.71
CA VAL A 109 -6.05 -21.76 -10.77
C VAL A 109 -6.67 -20.85 -9.74
N ALA A 110 -5.92 -19.86 -9.29
CA ALA A 110 -6.41 -18.92 -8.27
C ALA A 110 -7.68 -18.14 -8.73
N GLY A 111 -7.76 -17.79 -10.01
CA GLY A 111 -8.78 -16.88 -10.53
C GLY A 111 -8.58 -15.45 -10.04
N HIS A 112 -8.64 -15.24 -8.75
CA HIS A 112 -8.12 -14.08 -8.04
C HIS A 112 -7.01 -14.54 -7.08
N PRO A 113 -5.73 -14.22 -7.34
CA PRO A 113 -4.62 -14.52 -6.44
C PRO A 113 -4.88 -13.97 -5.03
N GLU A 114 -4.64 -14.79 -4.06
CA GLU A 114 -4.71 -14.56 -2.60
C GLU A 114 -4.30 -15.86 -1.89
N ILE A 115 -4.78 -16.99 -2.43
CA ILE A 115 -4.58 -18.29 -1.82
C ILE A 115 -3.10 -18.68 -1.72
N GLU A 116 -2.26 -18.21 -2.65
CA GLU A 116 -0.83 -18.55 -2.69
C GLU A 116 -0.11 -18.04 -1.44
N MET A 117 -0.31 -16.75 -1.08
CA MET A 117 0.30 -16.19 0.12
C MET A 117 -0.29 -16.78 1.40
N SER A 118 -1.59 -17.09 1.39
CA SER A 118 -2.28 -17.70 2.53
C SER A 118 -1.81 -19.13 2.79
N LEU A 119 -1.53 -19.92 1.76
CA LEU A 119 -0.95 -21.25 1.89
C LEU A 119 0.47 -21.21 2.46
N ILE A 120 1.27 -20.22 2.06
CA ILE A 120 2.61 -20.05 2.64
C ILE A 120 2.53 -19.65 4.12
N GLU A 121 1.61 -18.75 4.49
CA GLU A 121 1.37 -18.42 5.90
C GLU A 121 0.85 -19.62 6.70
N LEU A 122 0.01 -20.45 6.11
CA LEU A 122 -0.45 -21.70 6.71
C LEU A 122 0.72 -22.68 6.93
N TYR A 123 1.65 -22.76 5.98
CA TYR A 123 2.91 -23.50 6.16
C TYR A 123 3.74 -22.96 7.32
N ARG A 124 3.99 -21.65 7.36
CA ARG A 124 4.73 -20.98 8.44
C ARG A 124 4.11 -21.23 9.82
N THR A 125 2.80 -21.39 9.87
CA THR A 125 2.04 -21.63 11.11
C THR A 125 2.05 -23.08 11.53
N THR A 126 1.99 -24.03 10.58
CA THR A 126 1.78 -25.46 10.86
C THR A 126 2.98 -26.36 10.59
N GLY A 127 3.98 -25.90 9.82
CA GLY A 127 5.12 -26.68 9.37
C GLY A 127 4.85 -27.69 8.24
N ARG A 128 3.60 -27.74 7.71
CA ARG A 128 3.21 -28.75 6.72
C ARG A 128 3.58 -28.32 5.29
N LYS A 129 4.65 -28.91 4.74
CA LYS A 129 5.25 -28.57 3.44
C LYS A 129 4.29 -28.68 2.24
N GLN A 130 3.26 -29.51 2.32
CA GLN A 130 2.27 -29.68 1.26
C GLN A 130 1.58 -28.38 0.85
N TYR A 131 1.52 -27.39 1.74
CA TYR A 131 0.95 -26.07 1.44
C TYR A 131 1.88 -25.24 0.55
N VAL A 132 3.20 -25.33 0.76
CA VAL A 132 4.18 -24.71 -0.15
C VAL A 132 4.10 -25.36 -1.53
N ASP A 133 4.00 -26.71 -1.58
CA ASP A 133 3.92 -27.45 -2.84
C ASP A 133 2.65 -27.07 -3.62
N LEU A 134 1.50 -26.89 -2.94
CA LEU A 134 0.26 -26.43 -3.57
C LEU A 134 0.34 -24.97 -4.04
N ALA A 135 0.93 -24.08 -3.25
CA ALA A 135 1.14 -22.68 -3.64
C ALA A 135 2.03 -22.59 -4.89
N GLY A 136 3.14 -23.34 -4.92
CA GLY A 136 4.03 -23.43 -6.08
C GLY A 136 3.35 -23.95 -7.34
N TYR A 137 2.48 -24.97 -7.21
CA TYR A 137 1.69 -25.47 -8.31
C TYR A 137 0.73 -24.39 -8.87
N ILE A 138 0.01 -23.67 -8.01
CA ILE A 138 -0.91 -22.59 -8.43
C ILE A 138 -0.14 -21.46 -9.12
N LEU A 139 1.02 -21.07 -8.61
CA LEU A 139 1.90 -20.06 -9.21
C LEU A 139 2.49 -20.50 -10.56
N HIS A 140 2.74 -21.81 -10.72
CA HIS A 140 3.21 -22.34 -11.98
C HIS A 140 2.09 -22.34 -13.06
N GLY A 141 0.83 -22.46 -12.65
CA GLY A 141 -0.28 -22.68 -13.55
C GLY A 141 -0.36 -24.12 -14.04
N ASP A 142 -1.38 -24.42 -14.83
CA ASP A 142 -1.64 -25.78 -15.33
C ASP A 142 -2.09 -25.74 -16.79
N ASP A 143 -1.32 -26.39 -17.68
CA ASP A 143 -1.56 -26.43 -19.12
C ASP A 143 -2.88 -27.14 -19.53
N ARG A 144 -3.51 -27.85 -18.59
CA ARG A 144 -4.85 -28.44 -18.79
C ARG A 144 -5.93 -27.37 -18.83
N PHE A 145 -5.71 -26.17 -18.27
CA PHE A 145 -6.56 -25.02 -18.48
C PHE A 145 -6.34 -24.39 -19.85
N LYS A 146 -7.46 -24.04 -20.47
CA LYS A 146 -7.46 -23.32 -21.75
C LYS A 146 -8.27 -22.03 -21.56
N PHE A 147 -7.58 -20.96 -21.24
CA PHE A 147 -8.16 -19.63 -21.14
C PHE A 147 -7.76 -18.78 -22.33
N GLU A 148 -8.65 -17.87 -22.72
CA GLU A 148 -8.31 -16.82 -23.67
C GLU A 148 -7.18 -15.93 -23.09
N PRO A 149 -6.25 -15.44 -23.93
CA PRO A 149 -5.13 -14.62 -23.46
C PRO A 149 -5.56 -13.40 -22.62
N SER A 150 -6.64 -12.72 -23.01
CA SER A 150 -7.20 -11.58 -22.26
C SER A 150 -7.62 -11.97 -20.84
N ARG A 151 -8.11 -13.19 -20.66
CA ARG A 151 -8.52 -13.71 -19.36
C ARG A 151 -7.33 -14.03 -18.47
N ILE A 152 -6.26 -14.59 -19.04
CA ILE A 152 -4.99 -14.84 -18.34
C ILE A 152 -4.36 -13.51 -17.87
N VAL A 153 -4.38 -12.50 -18.74
CA VAL A 153 -3.94 -11.15 -18.40
C VAL A 153 -4.75 -10.58 -17.23
N TYR A 154 -6.08 -10.61 -17.35
CA TYR A 154 -7.00 -10.09 -16.33
C TYR A 154 -6.85 -10.77 -14.97
N MET A 155 -6.77 -12.10 -14.94
CA MET A 155 -6.66 -12.88 -13.71
C MET A 155 -5.26 -12.85 -13.09
N TYR A 156 -4.25 -12.49 -13.88
CA TYR A 156 -2.83 -12.55 -13.52
C TYR A 156 -2.39 -13.92 -12.99
N CYS A 157 -3.00 -14.99 -13.48
CA CYS A 157 -2.68 -16.40 -13.15
C CYS A 157 -2.85 -17.29 -14.40
N GLY A 158 -2.71 -18.61 -14.25
CA GLY A 158 -2.94 -19.58 -15.32
C GLY A 158 -1.78 -19.82 -16.28
N ILE A 159 -0.66 -19.13 -16.11
CA ILE A 159 0.65 -19.36 -16.74
C ILE A 159 1.73 -19.28 -15.67
N PRO A 160 2.93 -19.85 -15.91
CA PRO A 160 4.01 -19.75 -14.95
C PRO A 160 4.30 -18.30 -14.54
N PHE A 161 4.25 -18.01 -13.25
CA PHE A 161 4.55 -16.67 -12.75
C PHE A 161 5.91 -16.19 -13.23
N THR A 162 6.89 -17.10 -13.31
CA THR A 162 8.25 -16.82 -13.75
C THR A 162 8.38 -16.45 -15.24
N SER A 163 7.31 -16.60 -16.04
CA SER A 163 7.29 -16.17 -17.43
C SER A 163 6.87 -14.71 -17.61
N ARG A 164 6.42 -14.04 -16.55
CA ARG A 164 5.94 -12.65 -16.63
C ARG A 164 7.07 -11.65 -16.74
N THR A 165 6.85 -10.59 -17.51
CA THR A 165 7.85 -9.55 -17.78
C THR A 165 7.36 -8.14 -17.48
N LYS A 166 6.06 -7.97 -17.21
CA LYS A 166 5.41 -6.68 -16.88
C LYS A 166 4.21 -6.90 -15.97
N LEU A 167 3.77 -5.84 -15.34
CA LEU A 167 2.49 -5.78 -14.64
C LEU A 167 1.38 -5.41 -15.62
N GLU A 168 0.30 -6.17 -15.60
CA GLU A 168 -0.83 -6.00 -16.52
C GLU A 168 -2.10 -6.61 -15.92
N GLY A 169 -3.25 -6.32 -16.51
CA GLY A 169 -4.54 -6.82 -16.04
C GLY A 169 -4.96 -6.18 -14.72
N HIS A 170 -5.80 -6.88 -13.98
CA HIS A 170 -6.37 -6.36 -12.75
C HIS A 170 -5.29 -6.10 -11.69
N ALA A 171 -5.22 -4.87 -11.18
CA ALA A 171 -4.10 -4.42 -10.36
C ALA A 171 -3.99 -5.17 -9.03
N VAL A 172 -5.09 -5.41 -8.32
CA VAL A 172 -5.06 -6.15 -7.05
C VAL A 172 -4.60 -7.58 -7.27
N ARG A 173 -5.11 -8.26 -8.31
CA ARG A 173 -4.70 -9.64 -8.64
C ARG A 173 -3.21 -9.74 -8.92
N ALA A 174 -2.66 -8.79 -9.67
CA ALA A 174 -1.23 -8.75 -9.96
C ALA A 174 -0.40 -8.51 -8.69
N MET A 175 -0.80 -7.57 -7.83
CA MET A 175 -0.11 -7.31 -6.57
C MET A 175 -0.14 -8.52 -5.63
N TYR A 176 -1.28 -9.20 -5.51
CA TYR A 176 -1.42 -10.37 -4.65
C TYR A 176 -0.65 -11.58 -5.19
N ALA A 177 -0.63 -11.79 -6.52
CA ALA A 177 0.23 -12.79 -7.13
C ALA A 177 1.72 -12.54 -6.86
N CYS A 178 2.14 -11.26 -6.91
CA CYS A 178 3.50 -10.87 -6.54
C CYS A 178 3.78 -11.11 -5.05
N CYS A 179 2.80 -10.89 -4.15
CA CYS A 179 2.93 -11.26 -2.74
C CYS A 179 3.16 -12.76 -2.57
N GLY A 180 2.28 -13.60 -3.14
CA GLY A 180 2.39 -15.06 -3.06
C GLY A 180 3.69 -15.60 -3.66
N ALA A 181 4.11 -15.05 -4.80
CA ALA A 181 5.38 -15.41 -5.44
C ALA A 181 6.61 -15.01 -4.61
N THR A 182 6.56 -13.87 -3.92
CA THR A 182 7.64 -13.44 -3.03
C THR A 182 7.70 -14.31 -1.78
N ASP A 183 6.54 -14.64 -1.20
CA ASP A 183 6.46 -15.58 -0.08
C ASP A 183 6.99 -16.97 -0.47
N TYR A 184 6.65 -17.45 -1.68
CA TYR A 184 7.19 -18.71 -2.20
C TYR A 184 8.71 -18.67 -2.36
N TYR A 185 9.27 -17.56 -2.89
CA TYR A 185 10.72 -17.36 -2.96
C TYR A 185 11.38 -17.41 -1.58
N LEU A 186 10.80 -16.73 -0.59
CA LEU A 186 11.33 -16.68 0.77
C LEU A 186 11.42 -18.08 1.43
N GLU A 187 10.52 -19.00 1.08
CA GLU A 187 10.52 -20.37 1.62
C GLU A 187 11.37 -21.36 0.81
N THR A 188 11.53 -21.11 -0.50
CA THR A 188 12.19 -22.09 -1.40
C THR A 188 13.58 -21.67 -1.84
N GLY A 189 13.88 -20.38 -1.85
CA GLY A 189 15.12 -19.84 -2.41
C GLY A 189 15.20 -19.95 -3.94
N ASP A 190 14.08 -20.14 -4.66
CA ASP A 190 14.08 -20.28 -6.11
C ASP A 190 14.38 -18.95 -6.80
N GLU A 191 15.62 -18.77 -7.23
CA GLU A 191 16.15 -17.56 -7.87
C GLU A 191 15.41 -17.18 -9.16
N THR A 192 14.67 -18.09 -9.79
CA THR A 192 13.88 -17.76 -10.99
C THR A 192 12.71 -16.84 -10.62
N TYR A 193 12.10 -17.06 -9.44
CA TYR A 193 11.09 -16.16 -8.89
C TYR A 193 11.69 -14.80 -8.54
N TRP A 194 12.84 -14.76 -7.87
CA TRP A 194 13.49 -13.49 -7.49
C TRP A 194 13.81 -12.62 -8.71
N LYS A 195 14.33 -13.23 -9.77
CA LYS A 195 14.61 -12.53 -11.03
C LYS A 195 13.35 -11.92 -11.64
N THR A 196 12.25 -12.67 -11.66
CA THR A 196 10.96 -12.19 -12.17
C THR A 196 10.40 -11.07 -11.30
N LEU A 197 10.39 -11.27 -9.99
CA LEU A 197 9.92 -10.26 -9.01
C LEU A 197 10.69 -8.95 -9.13
N THR A 198 12.01 -9.01 -9.28
CA THR A 198 12.85 -7.81 -9.50
C THR A 198 12.51 -7.13 -10.83
N THR A 199 12.25 -7.89 -11.88
CA THR A 199 11.83 -7.34 -13.19
C THR A 199 10.48 -6.61 -13.07
N LEU A 200 9.50 -7.23 -12.41
CA LEU A 200 8.17 -6.66 -12.19
C LEU A 200 8.21 -5.45 -11.26
N TRP A 201 9.07 -5.46 -10.24
CA TRP A 201 9.24 -4.32 -9.35
C TRP A 201 9.84 -3.09 -10.07
N ASN A 202 10.78 -3.33 -10.98
CA ASN A 202 11.33 -2.25 -11.82
C ASN A 202 10.26 -1.70 -12.77
N ASP A 203 9.41 -2.56 -13.34
CA ASP A 203 8.28 -2.12 -14.17
C ASP A 203 7.30 -1.26 -13.36
N LEU A 204 6.94 -1.70 -12.15
CA LEU A 204 6.09 -0.95 -11.24
C LEU A 204 6.66 0.42 -10.91
N SER A 205 7.85 0.43 -10.32
CA SER A 205 8.43 1.63 -9.71
C SER A 205 8.84 2.70 -10.72
N GLN A 206 9.16 2.30 -11.95
CA GLN A 206 9.63 3.20 -13.00
C GLN A 206 8.56 3.64 -13.99
N ARG A 207 7.41 2.92 -14.07
CA ARG A 207 6.47 3.10 -15.19
C ARG A 207 5.00 3.09 -14.83
N GLN A 208 4.59 2.51 -13.67
CA GLN A 208 3.19 2.18 -13.41
C GLN A 208 2.66 2.62 -12.03
N MET A 209 3.51 3.20 -11.19
CA MET A 209 3.13 3.65 -9.85
C MET A 209 2.88 5.17 -9.84
N TYR A 210 1.75 5.58 -9.31
CA TYR A 210 1.44 6.99 -9.05
C TYR A 210 2.33 7.59 -7.96
N ILE A 211 2.45 8.90 -7.94
CA ILE A 211 3.20 9.64 -6.91
C ILE A 211 2.68 9.33 -5.49
N THR A 212 1.42 8.96 -5.36
CA THR A 212 0.76 8.57 -4.11
C THR A 212 1.07 7.14 -3.65
N GLY A 213 1.81 6.36 -4.45
CA GLY A 213 2.01 4.93 -4.19
C GLY A 213 0.83 4.06 -4.63
N GLY A 214 -0.24 4.66 -5.13
CA GLY A 214 -1.36 3.95 -5.77
C GLY A 214 -0.93 3.31 -7.10
N VAL A 215 -1.66 2.30 -7.54
CA VAL A 215 -1.46 1.57 -8.80
C VAL A 215 -2.81 1.23 -9.44
N GLY A 216 -2.80 0.91 -10.74
CA GLY A 216 -4.03 0.66 -11.51
C GLY A 216 -4.58 1.93 -12.15
N ALA A 217 -4.28 2.12 -13.43
CA ALA A 217 -4.61 3.35 -14.16
C ALA A 217 -6.05 3.38 -14.68
N ARG A 218 -6.58 2.22 -15.10
CA ARG A 218 -7.83 2.09 -15.85
C ARG A 218 -8.96 1.57 -14.97
N SER A 219 -10.14 2.17 -15.10
CA SER A 219 -11.36 1.65 -14.48
C SER A 219 -11.86 0.37 -15.19
N ASP A 220 -11.63 0.25 -16.51
CA ASP A 220 -11.95 -0.97 -17.23
C ASP A 220 -11.08 -2.14 -16.74
N GLY A 221 -11.75 -3.15 -16.19
CA GLY A 221 -11.10 -4.30 -15.56
C GLY A 221 -10.25 -3.95 -14.34
N GLU A 222 -10.40 -2.76 -13.75
CA GLU A 222 -9.64 -2.32 -12.55
C GLU A 222 -8.13 -2.49 -12.77
N SER A 223 -7.65 -2.11 -13.97
CA SER A 223 -6.42 -2.65 -14.52
C SER A 223 -5.25 -1.67 -14.55
N PHE A 224 -4.04 -2.24 -14.62
CA PHE A 224 -2.88 -1.50 -15.07
C PHE A 224 -3.09 -0.97 -16.49
N GLY A 225 -2.55 0.22 -16.76
CA GLY A 225 -2.44 0.77 -18.09
C GLY A 225 -1.18 0.32 -18.82
N ASP A 226 -0.91 0.95 -19.97
CA ASP A 226 0.37 0.81 -20.64
C ASP A 226 1.48 1.53 -19.85
N ALA A 227 2.73 1.23 -20.14
CA ALA A 227 3.86 1.88 -19.46
C ALA A 227 3.76 3.41 -19.58
N TYR A 228 3.79 4.12 -18.46
CA TYR A 228 3.62 5.56 -18.30
C TYR A 228 2.19 6.09 -18.51
N GLU A 229 1.20 5.23 -18.67
CA GLU A 229 -0.21 5.60 -18.65
C GLU A 229 -0.65 5.81 -17.20
N LEU A 230 -0.57 7.05 -16.77
CA LEU A 230 -0.91 7.48 -15.40
C LEU A 230 -1.85 8.69 -15.47
N PRO A 231 -3.11 8.50 -15.89
CA PRO A 231 -4.09 9.58 -15.95
C PRO A 231 -4.36 10.16 -14.56
N ASN A 232 -4.81 11.41 -14.50
CA ASN A 232 -5.13 12.10 -13.26
C ASN A 232 -6.61 11.94 -12.88
N SER A 233 -7.52 12.50 -13.65
CA SER A 233 -8.95 12.45 -13.38
C SER A 233 -9.56 11.07 -13.63
N GLN A 234 -9.00 10.30 -14.56
CA GLN A 234 -9.44 8.96 -14.88
C GLN A 234 -8.69 7.86 -14.10
N ALA A 235 -7.72 8.25 -13.28
CA ALA A 235 -7.01 7.29 -12.44
C ALA A 235 -7.99 6.44 -11.63
N TYR A 236 -7.88 5.12 -11.77
CA TYR A 236 -8.67 4.23 -10.89
C TYR A 236 -8.06 4.19 -9.49
N GLY A 237 -6.77 3.85 -9.38
CA GLY A 237 -6.03 3.97 -8.14
C GLY A 237 -6.74 3.31 -6.95
N GLU A 238 -7.20 2.06 -7.14
CA GLU A 238 -8.01 1.35 -6.15
C GLU A 238 -7.29 1.25 -4.80
N SER A 239 -8.01 1.46 -3.70
CA SER A 239 -7.45 1.33 -2.35
C SER A 239 -6.85 -0.04 -2.09
N CYS A 240 -7.50 -1.14 -2.55
CA CYS A 240 -6.94 -2.48 -2.43
C CYS A 240 -5.64 -2.66 -3.22
N ALA A 241 -5.50 -1.99 -4.36
CA ALA A 241 -4.28 -2.07 -5.16
C ALA A 241 -3.11 -1.33 -4.49
N ALA A 242 -3.35 -0.17 -3.87
CA ALA A 242 -2.36 0.53 -3.06
C ALA A 242 -1.91 -0.31 -1.85
N ILE A 243 -2.85 -0.99 -1.18
CA ILE A 243 -2.57 -1.93 -0.09
C ILE A 243 -1.76 -3.13 -0.61
N GLY A 244 -2.15 -3.72 -1.74
CA GLY A 244 -1.41 -4.81 -2.36
C GLY A 244 0.04 -4.42 -2.71
N ASN A 245 0.25 -3.18 -3.19
CA ASN A 245 1.57 -2.62 -3.42
C ASN A 245 2.39 -2.53 -2.11
N MET A 246 1.80 -2.04 -1.03
CA MET A 246 2.44 -2.00 0.29
C MET A 246 2.81 -3.41 0.78
N MET A 247 1.87 -4.36 0.71
CA MET A 247 2.07 -5.75 1.12
C MET A 247 3.18 -6.45 0.33
N TRP A 248 3.25 -6.21 -0.98
CA TRP A 248 4.32 -6.75 -1.81
C TRP A 248 5.68 -6.12 -1.47
N ASN A 249 5.74 -4.80 -1.29
CA ASN A 249 6.99 -4.14 -0.91
C ASN A 249 7.50 -4.57 0.48
N TRP A 250 6.60 -4.90 1.43
CA TRP A 250 6.99 -5.50 2.70
C TRP A 250 7.74 -6.83 2.51
N ARG A 251 7.24 -7.69 1.63
CA ARG A 251 7.89 -8.97 1.30
C ARG A 251 9.20 -8.79 0.54
N MET A 252 9.24 -7.85 -0.39
CA MET A 252 10.47 -7.49 -1.11
C MET A 252 11.52 -6.92 -0.15
N LEU A 253 11.10 -6.13 0.85
CA LEU A 253 11.97 -5.64 1.92
C LEU A 253 12.54 -6.79 2.75
N ALA A 254 11.68 -7.74 3.14
CA ALA A 254 12.11 -8.93 3.89
C ALA A 254 13.12 -9.78 3.09
N ALA A 255 12.95 -9.90 1.77
CA ALA A 255 13.83 -10.65 0.89
C ALA A 255 15.18 -9.97 0.64
N SER A 256 15.21 -8.62 0.51
CA SER A 256 16.41 -7.91 0.05
C SER A 256 17.09 -7.05 1.13
N GLY A 257 16.37 -6.61 2.14
CA GLY A 257 16.84 -5.62 3.11
C GLY A 257 17.02 -4.19 2.53
N GLU A 258 16.54 -3.92 1.30
CA GLU A 258 16.75 -2.64 0.63
C GLU A 258 15.72 -1.59 1.03
N ALA A 259 16.16 -0.45 1.52
CA ALA A 259 15.31 0.65 2.01
C ALA A 259 14.33 1.21 0.96
N LYS A 260 14.60 1.07 -0.32
CA LYS A 260 13.71 1.51 -1.42
C LYS A 260 12.30 0.90 -1.31
N HIS A 261 12.18 -0.33 -0.78
CA HIS A 261 10.88 -0.97 -0.55
C HIS A 261 10.14 -0.34 0.62
N ALA A 262 10.86 0.01 1.69
CA ALA A 262 10.28 0.75 2.81
C ALA A 262 9.85 2.18 2.41
N ASP A 263 10.54 2.81 1.45
CA ASP A 263 10.14 4.11 0.88
C ASP A 263 8.81 4.00 0.10
N VAL A 264 8.56 2.88 -0.61
CA VAL A 264 7.27 2.64 -1.27
C VAL A 264 6.17 2.36 -0.24
N ILE A 265 6.46 1.58 0.80
CA ILE A 265 5.53 1.33 1.92
C ILE A 265 5.09 2.65 2.54
N GLU A 266 6.03 3.51 2.90
CA GLU A 266 5.76 4.82 3.50
C GLU A 266 4.93 5.70 2.56
N ARG A 267 5.31 5.78 1.29
CA ARG A 267 4.60 6.55 0.27
C ARG A 267 3.15 6.09 0.11
N ALA A 268 2.93 4.79 -0.04
CA ALA A 268 1.60 4.22 -0.18
C ALA A 268 0.76 4.46 1.08
N LEU A 269 1.34 4.22 2.25
CA LEU A 269 0.67 4.39 3.54
C LEU A 269 0.19 5.81 3.76
N TYR A 270 1.08 6.81 3.65
CA TYR A 270 0.74 8.22 3.94
C TYR A 270 -0.12 8.88 2.85
N ASN A 271 -0.28 8.28 1.69
CA ASN A 271 -1.02 8.89 0.59
C ASN A 271 -2.11 7.97 0.02
N GLY A 272 -1.75 6.99 -0.82
CA GLY A 272 -2.72 6.17 -1.57
C GLY A 272 -3.59 5.25 -0.69
N ILE A 273 -3.12 4.85 0.49
CA ILE A 273 -3.88 4.03 1.45
C ILE A 273 -4.68 4.92 2.39
N ASN A 274 -4.03 5.91 3.01
CA ASN A 274 -4.69 6.77 3.99
C ASN A 274 -5.80 7.62 3.38
N SER A 275 -5.72 7.96 2.08
CA SER A 275 -6.84 8.60 1.36
C SER A 275 -8.07 7.69 1.23
N GLY A 276 -7.90 6.37 1.38
CA GLY A 276 -8.97 5.39 1.24
C GLY A 276 -10.01 5.42 2.36
N VAL A 277 -9.72 6.05 3.51
CA VAL A 277 -10.64 6.17 4.64
C VAL A 277 -10.82 7.63 5.03
N SER A 278 -12.03 8.03 5.45
CA SER A 278 -12.27 9.37 5.97
C SER A 278 -11.59 9.57 7.32
N LEU A 279 -11.33 10.83 7.68
CA LEU A 279 -10.67 11.17 8.94
C LEU A 279 -11.46 10.66 10.17
N ASP A 280 -12.79 10.67 10.09
CA ASP A 280 -13.66 10.12 11.13
C ASP A 280 -13.84 8.58 11.09
N GLY A 281 -13.20 7.91 10.11
CA GLY A 281 -13.23 6.45 9.97
C GLY A 281 -14.56 5.85 9.48
N THR A 282 -15.52 6.64 9.05
CA THR A 282 -16.90 6.18 8.75
C THR A 282 -17.21 5.99 7.28
N THR A 283 -16.38 6.53 6.40
CA THR A 283 -16.56 6.42 4.94
C THR A 283 -15.25 6.07 4.23
N TYR A 284 -15.38 5.46 3.06
CA TYR A 284 -14.26 4.88 2.33
C TYR A 284 -14.23 5.36 0.88
N CYS A 285 -13.04 5.42 0.29
CA CYS A 285 -12.83 5.55 -1.14
C CYS A 285 -12.48 4.19 -1.74
N TYR A 286 -13.19 3.80 -2.79
CA TYR A 286 -12.79 2.68 -3.63
C TYR A 286 -11.70 3.15 -4.60
N ARG A 287 -12.03 4.21 -5.35
CA ARG A 287 -11.19 4.89 -6.34
C ARG A 287 -10.51 6.11 -5.72
N ASN A 288 -9.23 6.32 -6.03
CA ASN A 288 -8.41 7.42 -5.53
C ASN A 288 -7.79 8.24 -6.69
N PRO A 289 -8.56 9.15 -7.32
CA PRO A 289 -8.08 9.96 -8.44
C PRO A 289 -7.08 11.02 -8.00
N LEU A 290 -6.26 11.51 -8.95
CA LEU A 290 -5.32 12.61 -8.72
C LEU A 290 -5.84 13.97 -9.21
N ALA A 291 -7.01 13.98 -9.82
CA ALA A 291 -7.80 15.18 -10.08
C ALA A 291 -9.29 14.80 -10.00
N PHE A 292 -10.11 15.71 -9.50
CA PHE A 292 -11.54 15.48 -9.32
C PHE A 292 -12.33 16.75 -9.66
N ASN A 293 -13.46 16.56 -10.35
CA ASN A 293 -14.45 17.60 -10.59
C ASN A 293 -15.80 17.14 -10.03
N PRO A 294 -16.41 17.88 -9.09
CA PRO A 294 -17.70 17.54 -8.49
C PRO A 294 -18.86 17.50 -9.51
N ASP A 295 -18.75 18.21 -10.64
CA ASP A 295 -19.76 18.18 -11.71
C ASP A 295 -19.87 16.82 -12.40
N SER A 296 -18.91 15.91 -12.18
CA SER A 296 -19.01 14.51 -12.62
C SER A 296 -20.17 13.76 -12.01
N GLY A 297 -20.72 14.24 -10.89
CA GLY A 297 -21.77 13.57 -10.11
C GLY A 297 -21.26 12.32 -9.34
N GLU A 298 -19.96 12.04 -9.38
CA GLU A 298 -19.36 10.93 -8.65
C GLU A 298 -19.28 11.24 -7.15
N GLN A 299 -19.73 10.31 -6.32
CA GLN A 299 -19.52 10.34 -4.88
C GLN A 299 -18.25 9.54 -4.55
N ILE A 300 -17.20 10.25 -4.16
CA ILE A 300 -15.88 9.64 -3.88
C ILE A 300 -15.88 8.82 -2.59
N ARG A 301 -16.48 9.36 -1.51
CA ARG A 301 -16.53 8.69 -0.22
C ARG A 301 -17.92 8.13 0.04
N ASN A 302 -17.97 6.84 0.35
CA ASN A 302 -19.22 6.13 0.63
C ASN A 302 -19.08 5.35 1.94
N PRO A 303 -20.19 5.20 2.72
CA PRO A 303 -20.17 4.40 3.94
C PRO A 303 -19.99 2.90 3.64
N TRP A 304 -20.40 2.47 2.44
CA TRP A 304 -20.28 1.09 1.98
C TRP A 304 -20.38 0.99 0.46
N TYR A 305 -20.02 -0.18 -0.09
CA TYR A 305 -20.07 -0.51 -1.51
C TYR A 305 -20.74 -1.87 -1.74
N ASP A 306 -21.36 -2.08 -2.89
CA ASP A 306 -21.91 -3.38 -3.29
C ASP A 306 -20.79 -4.42 -3.45
N THR A 307 -19.65 -4.00 -3.98
CA THR A 307 -18.40 -4.78 -3.98
C THR A 307 -17.52 -4.29 -2.83
N THR A 308 -17.45 -5.07 -1.76
CA THR A 308 -16.89 -4.64 -0.47
C THR A 308 -15.48 -5.16 -0.21
N CYS A 309 -14.54 -4.97 -1.12
CA CYS A 309 -13.14 -5.35 -0.88
C CYS A 309 -12.35 -4.26 -0.13
N CYS A 310 -12.55 -2.97 -0.47
CA CYS A 310 -11.73 -1.87 0.05
C CYS A 310 -11.92 -1.59 1.54
N PRO A 311 -13.13 -1.47 2.11
CA PRO A 311 -13.30 -1.23 3.53
C PRO A 311 -12.58 -2.25 4.42
N PRO A 312 -12.85 -3.56 4.34
CA PRO A 312 -12.16 -4.53 5.19
C PRO A 312 -10.66 -4.64 4.92
N ASN A 313 -10.22 -4.33 3.69
CA ASN A 313 -8.81 -4.30 3.35
C ASN A 313 -8.08 -3.13 4.04
N LEU A 314 -8.72 -1.96 4.11
CA LEU A 314 -8.23 -0.80 4.88
C LEU A 314 -8.20 -1.13 6.39
N GLU A 315 -9.27 -1.72 6.92
CA GLU A 315 -9.38 -2.11 8.33
C GLU A 315 -8.23 -3.06 8.75
N ARG A 316 -7.99 -4.14 7.97
CA ARG A 316 -6.90 -5.07 8.28
C ARG A 316 -5.53 -4.42 8.14
N THR A 317 -5.37 -3.50 7.19
CA THR A 317 -4.10 -2.80 6.97
C THR A 317 -3.76 -1.91 8.16
N PHE A 318 -4.70 -1.07 8.62
CA PHE A 318 -4.47 -0.22 9.77
C PHE A 318 -4.28 -1.02 11.08
N ALA A 319 -5.04 -2.09 11.26
CA ALA A 319 -4.85 -2.97 12.42
C ALA A 319 -3.48 -3.66 12.43
N SER A 320 -2.90 -3.95 11.26
CA SER A 320 -1.59 -4.61 11.13
C SER A 320 -0.39 -3.66 11.15
N LEU A 321 -0.61 -2.32 11.14
CA LEU A 321 0.47 -1.34 11.05
C LEU A 321 1.61 -1.53 12.05
N PRO A 322 1.38 -1.90 13.33
CA PRO A 322 2.47 -2.15 14.27
C PRO A 322 3.53 -3.14 13.75
N GLY A 323 3.13 -4.11 12.93
CA GLY A 323 4.03 -5.09 12.32
C GLY A 323 4.99 -4.53 11.27
N TYR A 324 4.75 -3.32 10.75
CA TYR A 324 5.59 -2.70 9.71
C TYR A 324 6.69 -1.77 10.24
N PHE A 325 6.71 -1.51 11.54
CA PHE A 325 7.66 -0.54 12.12
C PHE A 325 9.06 -1.10 12.26
N TYR A 326 9.17 -2.40 12.59
CA TYR A 326 10.44 -3.02 12.93
C TYR A 326 10.57 -4.39 12.31
N SER A 327 11.82 -4.83 12.13
CA SER A 327 12.15 -6.24 11.92
C SER A 327 13.51 -6.56 12.56
N THR A 328 13.79 -7.86 12.72
CA THR A 328 15.07 -8.35 13.24
C THR A 328 15.76 -9.27 12.25
N SER A 329 17.06 -9.32 12.33
CA SER A 329 17.91 -10.25 11.59
C SER A 329 19.12 -10.62 12.44
N LYS A 330 20.00 -11.50 11.93
CA LYS A 330 21.29 -11.84 12.56
C LYS A 330 22.09 -10.61 12.98
N ASP A 331 21.96 -9.50 12.22
CA ASP A 331 22.70 -8.27 12.48
C ASP A 331 22.09 -7.42 13.60
N GLY A 332 20.83 -7.65 13.95
CA GLY A 332 20.13 -6.89 14.98
C GLY A 332 18.78 -6.34 14.54
N LEU A 333 18.46 -5.13 14.97
CA LEU A 333 17.18 -4.46 14.74
C LEU A 333 17.20 -3.59 13.48
N TYR A 334 16.10 -3.60 12.73
CA TYR A 334 15.79 -2.63 11.67
C TYR A 334 14.61 -1.75 12.08
N VAL A 335 14.70 -0.45 11.84
CA VAL A 335 13.64 0.53 12.05
C VAL A 335 13.19 1.05 10.68
N HIS A 336 11.96 0.73 10.30
CA HIS A 336 11.45 0.99 8.94
C HIS A 336 10.60 2.23 8.85
N LEU A 337 9.68 2.43 9.79
CA LEU A 337 8.73 3.53 9.84
C LEU A 337 8.91 4.35 11.11
N TYR A 338 8.50 5.61 11.05
CA TYR A 338 8.62 6.57 12.13
C TYR A 338 7.26 7.06 12.60
N ASP A 339 6.97 6.85 13.88
CA ASP A 339 5.85 7.38 14.64
C ASP A 339 6.06 7.07 16.11
N ASN A 340 5.22 7.60 16.99
CA ASN A 340 5.24 7.23 18.40
C ASN A 340 4.93 5.75 18.57
N SER A 341 5.89 4.98 19.01
CA SER A 341 5.74 3.53 19.14
C SER A 341 6.63 2.96 20.25
N THR A 342 6.27 1.79 20.71
CA THR A 342 7.07 0.99 21.66
C THR A 342 7.20 -0.42 21.10
N LEU A 343 8.45 -0.86 20.92
CA LEU A 343 8.80 -2.25 20.66
C LEU A 343 9.18 -2.90 21.99
N ASP A 344 8.58 -4.03 22.29
CA ASP A 344 8.98 -4.94 23.37
C ASP A 344 9.20 -6.32 22.73
N TRP A 345 10.46 -6.70 22.57
CA TRP A 345 10.88 -7.83 21.75
C TRP A 345 12.16 -8.47 22.30
N HIS A 346 12.70 -9.37 21.56
CA HIS A 346 14.02 -9.96 21.79
C HIS A 346 14.81 -10.05 20.48
N LEU A 347 16.11 -9.94 20.57
CA LEU A 347 17.01 -10.19 19.44
C LEU A 347 17.06 -11.71 19.13
N GLU A 348 17.59 -12.06 17.97
CA GLU A 348 17.71 -13.46 17.52
C GLU A 348 18.47 -14.35 18.52
N ASN A 349 19.43 -13.78 19.24
CA ASN A 349 20.19 -14.46 20.31
C ASN A 349 19.44 -14.55 21.64
N GLY A 350 18.16 -14.16 21.70
CA GLY A 350 17.32 -14.18 22.90
C GLY A 350 17.47 -12.98 23.82
N THR A 351 18.31 -11.98 23.52
CA THR A 351 18.45 -10.78 24.35
C THR A 351 17.15 -9.96 24.33
N PRO A 352 16.47 -9.73 25.47
CA PRO A 352 15.30 -8.86 25.53
C PRO A 352 15.67 -7.41 25.17
N LEU A 353 14.84 -6.79 24.34
CA LEU A 353 15.08 -5.45 23.81
C LEU A 353 13.78 -4.63 23.86
N LYS A 354 13.85 -3.46 24.48
CA LYS A 354 12.82 -2.44 24.39
C LYS A 354 13.31 -1.26 23.60
N VAL A 355 12.51 -0.80 22.63
CA VAL A 355 12.77 0.45 21.90
C VAL A 355 11.54 1.33 21.97
N VAL A 356 11.74 2.60 22.29
CA VAL A 356 10.68 3.61 22.31
C VAL A 356 11.01 4.70 21.30
N GLN A 357 10.11 4.92 20.36
CA GLN A 357 10.16 6.07 19.45
C GLN A 357 9.30 7.21 20.01
N LYS A 358 9.82 8.42 19.90
CA LYS A 358 9.12 9.68 20.18
C LYS A 358 9.39 10.66 19.04
N THR A 359 8.32 11.14 18.44
CA THR A 359 8.39 12.02 17.27
C THR A 359 7.06 12.75 17.05
N ASN A 360 7.08 13.80 16.27
CA ASN A 360 5.90 14.44 15.71
C ASN A 360 5.82 14.20 14.18
N TYR A 361 6.47 13.14 13.71
CA TYR A 361 6.43 12.72 12.31
C TYR A 361 4.99 12.34 11.91
N PRO A 362 4.51 12.70 10.74
CA PRO A 362 5.20 13.27 9.58
C PRO A 362 5.15 14.82 9.52
N TRP A 363 4.80 15.51 10.61
CA TRP A 363 4.68 16.98 10.64
C TRP A 363 6.02 17.66 10.82
N ASP A 364 6.95 17.04 11.52
CA ASP A 364 8.37 17.39 11.52
C ASP A 364 9.24 16.13 11.38
N GLY A 365 10.54 16.33 11.17
CA GLY A 365 11.48 15.25 10.89
C GLY A 365 12.36 14.87 12.08
N ASP A 366 12.04 15.32 13.28
CA ASP A 366 12.81 14.97 14.47
C ASP A 366 12.28 13.67 15.08
N VAL A 367 13.16 12.65 15.15
CA VAL A 367 12.83 11.34 15.72
C VAL A 367 13.85 11.01 16.81
N LYS A 368 13.35 10.59 17.97
CA LYS A 368 14.18 10.06 19.06
C LYS A 368 13.83 8.60 19.33
N LEU A 369 14.83 7.74 19.22
CA LEU A 369 14.76 6.35 19.63
C LEU A 369 15.48 6.19 20.97
N THR A 370 14.85 5.54 21.94
CA THR A 370 15.49 5.09 23.17
C THR A 370 15.66 3.58 23.09
N VAL A 371 16.90 3.11 23.07
CA VAL A 371 17.26 1.69 22.92
C VAL A 371 17.63 1.14 24.28
N SER A 372 16.91 0.12 24.74
CA SER A 372 17.07 -0.45 26.08
C SER A 372 17.12 -1.97 26.01
N PRO A 373 18.27 -2.60 25.74
CA PRO A 373 18.46 -4.01 26.01
C PRO A 373 18.35 -4.27 27.53
N ALA A 374 17.94 -5.48 27.93
CA ALA A 374 17.83 -5.82 29.37
C ALA A 374 19.17 -5.68 30.10
N GLU A 375 20.26 -5.95 29.41
CA GLU A 375 21.64 -5.77 29.88
C GLU A 375 22.49 -5.27 28.69
N PRO A 376 23.68 -4.65 28.97
CA PRO A 376 24.53 -4.15 27.89
C PRO A 376 24.90 -5.25 26.88
N ALA A 377 24.51 -5.08 25.60
CA ALA A 377 24.66 -6.08 24.55
C ALA A 377 25.19 -5.47 23.24
N ASP A 378 25.94 -6.28 22.46
CA ASP A 378 26.50 -5.88 21.18
C ASP A 378 25.58 -6.31 20.03
N PHE A 379 24.99 -5.33 19.33
CA PHE A 379 24.17 -5.55 18.15
C PHE A 379 24.10 -4.30 17.27
N ALA A 380 23.58 -4.44 16.05
CA ALA A 380 23.29 -3.31 15.17
C ALA A 380 21.87 -2.79 15.39
N VAL A 381 21.72 -1.47 15.29
CA VAL A 381 20.44 -0.83 15.00
C VAL A 381 20.56 -0.18 13.63
N ASN A 382 19.75 -0.67 12.69
CA ASN A 382 19.72 -0.19 11.32
C ASN A 382 18.55 0.79 11.18
N VAL A 383 18.82 2.07 11.07
CA VAL A 383 17.79 3.11 10.92
C VAL A 383 17.64 3.47 9.45
N ARG A 384 16.41 3.46 8.94
CA ARG A 384 16.15 3.88 7.56
C ARG A 384 16.35 5.38 7.41
N ILE A 385 17.07 5.77 6.37
CA ILE A 385 17.12 7.16 5.92
C ILE A 385 16.17 7.27 4.71
N PRO A 386 15.00 7.92 4.85
CA PRO A 386 14.04 8.01 3.76
C PRO A 386 14.65 8.60 2.48
N GLY A 387 14.23 8.11 1.32
CA GLY A 387 14.78 8.57 0.03
C GLY A 387 14.58 10.06 -0.24
N TRP A 388 13.55 10.68 0.33
CA TRP A 388 13.32 12.13 0.29
C TRP A 388 14.21 12.94 1.25
N ALA A 389 14.80 12.32 2.27
CA ALA A 389 15.58 13.00 3.33
C ALA A 389 17.02 13.29 2.89
N LYS A 390 17.21 14.25 1.98
CA LYS A 390 18.50 14.54 1.30
C LYS A 390 19.64 14.95 2.21
N SER A 391 19.38 15.45 3.42
CA SER A 391 20.39 15.94 4.36
C SER A 391 20.11 15.50 5.80
N ALA A 392 19.81 14.21 5.96
CA ALA A 392 19.56 13.60 7.25
C ALA A 392 20.78 13.72 8.18
N LYS A 393 20.52 14.00 9.47
CA LYS A 393 21.54 13.97 10.52
C LYS A 393 21.18 12.89 11.52
N VAL A 394 22.20 12.15 11.96
CA VAL A 394 22.04 11.08 12.95
C VAL A 394 23.04 11.30 14.08
N ALA A 395 22.58 11.11 15.32
CA ALA A 395 23.48 11.13 16.46
C ALA A 395 23.11 10.01 17.46
N VAL A 396 24.13 9.48 18.14
CA VAL A 396 23.98 8.50 19.23
C VAL A 396 24.49 9.15 20.52
N ASN A 397 23.65 9.23 21.53
CA ASN A 397 23.95 9.89 22.81
C ASN A 397 24.55 11.31 22.61
N GLY A 398 23.98 12.06 21.64
CA GLY A 398 24.41 13.41 21.29
C GLY A 398 25.68 13.49 20.43
N LYS A 399 26.33 12.39 20.10
CA LYS A 399 27.52 12.36 19.23
C LYS A 399 27.08 12.05 17.80
N ALA A 400 27.45 12.87 16.84
CA ALA A 400 27.13 12.68 15.42
C ALA A 400 27.66 11.34 14.90
N VAL A 401 26.86 10.71 14.05
CA VAL A 401 27.20 9.50 13.30
C VAL A 401 27.14 9.81 11.82
N ASP A 402 28.26 9.61 11.14
CA ASP A 402 28.37 9.85 9.70
C ASP A 402 27.85 8.68 8.88
N GLY A 403 27.61 8.92 7.58
CA GLY A 403 27.25 7.86 6.62
C GLY A 403 25.74 7.75 6.35
N ALA A 404 24.91 8.63 6.87
CA ALA A 404 23.49 8.68 6.52
C ALA A 404 23.33 9.05 5.04
N LYS A 405 22.71 8.13 4.25
CA LYS A 405 22.43 8.34 2.83
C LYS A 405 20.95 8.12 2.54
N PRO A 406 20.30 9.04 1.81
CA PRO A 406 18.91 8.87 1.42
C PRO A 406 18.65 7.54 0.69
N GLY A 407 17.59 6.85 1.05
CA GLY A 407 17.20 5.57 0.46
C GLY A 407 18.02 4.37 0.92
N GLU A 408 18.83 4.51 2.00
CA GLU A 408 19.63 3.42 2.58
C GLU A 408 19.30 3.24 4.07
N TYR A 409 19.71 2.10 4.63
CA TYR A 409 19.78 1.89 6.07
C TYR A 409 21.16 2.31 6.58
N LEU A 410 21.18 3.16 7.62
CA LEU A 410 22.41 3.44 8.36
C LEU A 410 22.57 2.38 9.45
N LYS A 411 23.59 1.53 9.32
CA LYS A 411 23.93 0.50 10.31
C LYS A 411 24.76 1.11 11.44
N ILE A 412 24.22 1.07 12.67
CA ILE A 412 24.90 1.56 13.87
C ILE A 412 25.27 0.35 14.74
N GLN A 413 26.46 -0.20 14.56
CA GLN A 413 26.97 -1.34 15.30
C GLN A 413 27.73 -0.85 16.53
N ARG A 414 27.28 -1.25 17.73
CA ARG A 414 27.96 -0.92 18.98
C ARG A 414 27.48 -1.77 20.15
N ARG A 415 28.15 -1.66 21.30
CA ARG A 415 27.63 -2.09 22.59
C ARG A 415 26.58 -1.08 23.06
N TRP A 416 25.33 -1.51 23.16
CA TRP A 416 24.21 -0.73 23.65
C TRP A 416 24.02 -0.94 25.12
N SER A 417 23.75 0.13 25.87
CA SER A 417 23.34 0.12 27.26
C SER A 417 21.88 0.54 27.40
N PRO A 418 21.14 0.07 28.44
CA PRO A 418 19.78 0.50 28.66
C PRO A 418 19.67 2.03 28.72
N GLY A 419 18.78 2.61 27.90
CA GLY A 419 18.54 4.05 27.82
C GLY A 419 19.42 4.80 26.81
N ASP A 420 20.30 4.13 26.06
CA ASP A 420 21.02 4.76 24.95
C ASP A 420 20.05 5.35 23.93
N THR A 421 20.40 6.49 23.32
CA THR A 421 19.50 7.20 22.41
C THR A 421 20.09 7.32 21.01
N ILE A 422 19.23 7.19 20.01
CA ILE A 422 19.49 7.62 18.63
C ILE A 422 18.57 8.80 18.35
N THR A 423 19.11 9.89 17.82
CA THR A 423 18.34 11.02 17.32
C THR A 423 18.53 11.14 15.82
N LEU A 424 17.41 11.26 15.09
CA LEU A 424 17.38 11.49 13.65
C LEU A 424 16.77 12.86 13.42
N ALA A 425 17.33 13.62 12.50
CA ALA A 425 16.76 14.88 12.03
C ALA A 425 16.68 14.84 10.50
N PHE A 426 15.47 14.86 9.98
CA PHE A 426 15.14 14.85 8.56
C PHE A 426 14.59 16.23 8.15
N PRO A 427 15.39 17.10 7.53
CA PRO A 427 14.90 18.39 7.05
C PRO A 427 13.74 18.21 6.06
N MET A 428 12.56 18.68 6.42
CA MET A 428 11.31 18.56 5.64
C MET A 428 10.97 19.89 4.94
N ALA A 429 11.74 20.25 3.92
CA ALA A 429 11.33 21.31 3.01
C ALA A 429 10.22 20.81 2.06
N ALA A 430 9.30 21.69 1.68
CA ALA A 430 8.42 21.41 0.56
C ALA A 430 9.22 21.34 -0.75
N GLU A 431 8.97 20.32 -1.56
CA GLU A 431 9.66 20.09 -2.82
C GLU A 431 8.66 20.04 -3.97
N ILE A 432 9.04 20.64 -5.10
CA ILE A 432 8.31 20.53 -6.36
C ILE A 432 8.86 19.31 -7.11
N VAL A 433 7.95 18.41 -7.50
CA VAL A 433 8.27 17.15 -8.16
C VAL A 433 7.73 17.17 -9.58
N ALA A 434 8.55 16.83 -10.56
CA ALA A 434 8.14 16.59 -11.94
C ALA A 434 8.06 15.09 -12.23
N SER A 435 7.11 14.68 -13.05
CA SER A 435 7.04 13.31 -13.55
C SER A 435 8.01 13.04 -14.69
N ASN A 436 8.18 11.76 -15.04
CA ASN A 436 8.85 11.39 -16.29
C ASN A 436 8.09 12.01 -17.47
N PRO A 437 8.78 12.62 -18.46
CA PRO A 437 8.13 13.26 -19.62
C PRO A 437 7.24 12.32 -20.46
N ARG A 438 7.37 11.00 -20.32
CA ARG A 438 6.51 10.03 -20.99
C ARG A 438 5.11 9.91 -20.34
N VAL A 439 4.91 10.47 -19.16
CA VAL A 439 3.59 10.61 -18.53
C VAL A 439 2.93 11.86 -19.14
N GLU A 440 2.21 11.68 -20.23
CA GLU A 440 1.69 12.77 -21.06
C GLU A 440 0.78 13.72 -20.28
N GLU A 441 -0.08 13.21 -19.41
CA GLU A 441 -1.00 14.02 -18.59
C GLU A 441 -0.32 14.96 -17.60
N ASN A 442 0.96 14.72 -17.31
CA ASN A 442 1.74 15.54 -16.39
C ASN A 442 2.69 16.51 -17.10
N LEU A 443 2.64 16.59 -18.44
CA LEU A 443 3.41 17.58 -19.17
C LEU A 443 2.98 19.00 -18.79
N GLY A 444 3.95 19.86 -18.45
CA GLY A 444 3.68 21.21 -17.98
C GLY A 444 3.03 21.27 -16.57
N ARG A 445 3.11 20.20 -15.80
CA ARG A 445 2.56 20.11 -14.44
C ARG A 445 3.64 19.70 -13.43
N VAL A 446 3.40 20.03 -12.18
CA VAL A 446 4.22 19.64 -11.04
C VAL A 446 3.33 19.17 -9.91
N ALA A 447 3.84 18.26 -9.08
CA ALA A 447 3.25 17.93 -7.79
C ALA A 447 4.09 18.54 -6.66
N VAL A 448 3.51 18.68 -5.49
CA VAL A 448 4.20 19.17 -4.30
C VAL A 448 4.24 18.07 -3.25
N GLN A 449 5.42 17.87 -2.67
CA GLN A 449 5.66 16.89 -1.62
C GLN A 449 6.42 17.54 -0.45
N ARG A 450 6.10 17.13 0.79
CA ARG A 450 6.85 17.50 1.98
C ARG A 450 7.03 16.29 2.87
N GLY A 451 8.28 15.87 3.06
CA GLY A 451 8.55 14.58 3.70
C GLY A 451 7.85 13.44 2.92
N PRO A 452 7.15 12.53 3.59
CA PRO A 452 6.43 11.42 2.93
C PRO A 452 5.11 11.85 2.30
N ILE A 453 4.59 13.04 2.60
CA ILE A 453 3.24 13.48 2.23
C ILE A 453 3.24 14.15 0.87
N VAL A 454 2.35 13.70 -0.01
CA VAL A 454 1.96 14.38 -1.25
C VAL A 454 0.84 15.36 -0.94
N TYR A 455 0.89 16.53 -1.55
CA TYR A 455 -0.09 17.61 -1.35
C TYR A 455 -0.97 17.78 -2.57
N CYS A 456 -2.21 18.25 -2.35
CA CYS A 456 -3.13 18.62 -3.41
C CYS A 456 -3.75 20.00 -3.14
N MET A 457 -4.28 20.60 -4.16
CA MET A 457 -5.21 21.73 -4.05
C MET A 457 -6.63 21.19 -3.91
N GLU A 458 -7.43 21.75 -2.99
CA GLU A 458 -8.87 21.52 -2.90
C GLU A 458 -9.59 22.87 -3.00
N GLY A 459 -10.69 22.94 -3.73
CA GLY A 459 -11.37 24.19 -4.05
C GLY A 459 -11.78 25.01 -2.83
N LEU A 460 -12.15 24.31 -1.73
CA LEU A 460 -12.52 24.96 -0.46
C LEU A 460 -11.41 25.81 0.17
N ASP A 461 -10.17 25.51 -0.16
CA ASP A 461 -9.00 26.20 0.42
C ASP A 461 -8.48 27.33 -0.47
N GLN A 462 -9.11 27.55 -1.65
CA GLN A 462 -8.72 28.57 -2.60
C GLN A 462 -9.65 29.77 -2.52
N ASN A 463 -9.16 30.94 -2.96
CA ASN A 463 -10.01 32.12 -3.11
C ASN A 463 -11.05 31.89 -4.24
N ALA A 464 -12.22 32.54 -4.13
CA ALA A 464 -13.33 32.40 -5.08
C ALA A 464 -12.95 32.69 -6.54
N ALA A 465 -11.87 33.42 -6.78
CA ALA A 465 -11.33 33.72 -8.11
C ALA A 465 -10.46 32.60 -8.69
N ALA A 466 -10.09 31.61 -7.90
CA ALA A 466 -9.33 30.42 -8.31
C ALA A 466 -10.23 29.16 -8.36
N ALA A 467 -11.53 29.36 -8.51
CA ALA A 467 -12.51 28.26 -8.52
C ALA A 467 -12.36 27.32 -9.74
N ASP A 468 -11.78 27.79 -10.85
CA ASP A 468 -11.46 26.95 -11.99
C ASP A 468 -9.98 26.53 -11.94
N PHE A 469 -9.71 25.29 -11.52
CA PHE A 469 -8.36 24.74 -11.40
C PHE A 469 -7.60 24.62 -12.72
N ALA A 470 -8.29 24.64 -13.84
CA ALA A 470 -7.64 24.70 -15.15
C ALA A 470 -6.85 26.01 -15.33
N GLU A 471 -7.26 27.07 -14.66
CA GLU A 471 -6.64 28.39 -14.71
C GLU A 471 -5.58 28.65 -13.64
N VAL A 472 -5.41 27.72 -12.67
CA VAL A 472 -4.45 27.89 -11.58
C VAL A 472 -3.08 27.34 -11.96
N ALA A 473 -2.03 28.12 -11.73
CA ALA A 473 -0.66 27.67 -11.97
C ALA A 473 0.28 28.05 -10.83
N ILE A 474 1.22 27.15 -10.54
CA ILE A 474 2.40 27.48 -9.72
C ILE A 474 3.41 28.17 -10.63
N VAL A 475 3.81 29.40 -10.29
CA VAL A 475 4.88 30.10 -10.99
C VAL A 475 6.21 29.65 -10.42
N VAL A 476 6.91 28.79 -11.17
CA VAL A 476 8.21 28.29 -10.77
C VAL A 476 9.29 29.31 -11.10
N ASN A 477 9.70 30.09 -10.11
CA ASN A 477 10.95 30.80 -10.15
C ASN A 477 12.02 29.92 -9.48
N PRO A 478 13.11 29.49 -10.15
CA PRO A 478 14.15 28.67 -9.55
C PRO A 478 14.79 29.27 -8.29
N LYS A 479 14.74 30.59 -8.13
CA LYS A 479 15.16 31.29 -6.91
C LYS A 479 14.09 31.32 -5.82
N ALA A 480 12.81 31.14 -6.19
CA ALA A 480 11.64 31.17 -5.30
C ALA A 480 11.13 29.77 -4.93
N LEU A 481 11.76 28.68 -5.39
CA LEU A 481 11.47 27.30 -5.01
C LEU A 481 11.58 27.01 -3.50
N LYS A 482 12.15 27.94 -2.73
CA LYS A 482 12.20 27.90 -1.25
C LYS A 482 10.98 28.56 -0.57
N ALA A 483 9.97 28.99 -1.31
CA ALA A 483 8.97 29.93 -0.82
C ALA A 483 7.61 29.30 -0.50
N PHE A 484 7.56 28.02 -0.11
CA PHE A 484 6.37 27.51 0.56
C PHE A 484 6.39 27.96 2.02
N GLU A 485 5.35 28.67 2.44
CA GLU A 485 5.06 28.88 3.85
C GLU A 485 4.42 27.59 4.40
N VAL A 486 5.01 27.06 5.45
CA VAL A 486 4.55 25.84 6.13
C VAL A 486 3.79 26.27 7.38
N GLU A 487 2.50 25.95 7.46
CA GLU A 487 1.66 26.33 8.59
C GLU A 487 0.91 25.11 9.12
N HIS A 488 1.08 24.80 10.40
CA HIS A 488 0.27 23.77 11.04
C HIS A 488 -1.09 24.35 11.48
N LYS A 489 -2.20 23.72 11.08
CA LYS A 489 -3.58 24.15 11.38
C LYS A 489 -4.30 23.11 12.22
N PRO A 490 -4.28 23.22 13.55
CA PRO A 490 -4.87 22.21 14.45
C PRO A 490 -6.38 22.02 14.29
N ALA A 491 -7.10 23.06 13.85
CA ALA A 491 -8.55 23.01 13.68
C ALA A 491 -9.00 22.63 12.25
N LEU A 492 -8.08 22.45 11.31
CA LEU A 492 -8.39 22.06 9.95
C LEU A 492 -8.14 20.56 9.77
N LEU A 493 -9.17 19.81 9.31
CA LEU A 493 -9.05 18.40 8.97
C LEU A 493 -8.31 17.59 10.07
N GLU A 494 -8.75 17.79 11.31
CA GLU A 494 -8.21 17.15 12.54
C GLU A 494 -6.74 17.46 12.86
N GLY A 495 -6.21 18.52 12.26
CA GLY A 495 -4.84 18.97 12.51
C GLY A 495 -3.89 18.57 11.39
N VAL A 496 -3.81 19.38 10.35
CA VAL A 496 -2.91 19.19 9.22
C VAL A 496 -1.90 20.33 9.09
N THR A 497 -0.77 20.02 8.49
CA THR A 497 0.17 21.04 8.03
C THR A 497 -0.17 21.39 6.59
N VAL A 498 -0.51 22.65 6.33
CA VAL A 498 -0.77 23.17 4.99
C VAL A 498 0.47 23.83 4.41
N LEU A 499 0.52 23.89 3.08
CA LEU A 499 1.57 24.62 2.35
C LEU A 499 0.91 25.79 1.61
N LYS A 500 1.41 27.01 1.85
CA LYS A 500 0.99 28.18 1.10
C LYS A 500 2.07 28.59 0.11
N HIS A 501 1.64 28.99 -1.08
CA HIS A 501 2.53 29.44 -2.14
C HIS A 501 1.96 30.65 -2.86
N SER A 502 2.82 31.61 -3.21
CA SER A 502 2.44 32.68 -4.14
C SER A 502 2.46 32.12 -5.56
N GLY A 503 1.31 31.65 -6.00
CA GLY A 503 1.10 31.15 -7.36
C GLY A 503 0.54 32.21 -8.29
N ALA A 504 -0.10 31.78 -9.37
CA ALA A 504 -0.77 32.64 -10.30
C ALA A 504 -2.04 31.98 -10.85
N VAL A 505 -3.00 32.81 -11.22
CA VAL A 505 -4.15 32.41 -12.01
C VAL A 505 -3.97 32.96 -13.42
N TYR A 506 -4.20 32.14 -14.45
CA TYR A 506 -4.25 32.63 -15.81
C TYR A 506 -5.47 33.54 -15.98
N GLU A 507 -5.27 34.73 -16.52
CA GLU A 507 -6.41 35.56 -16.92
C GLU A 507 -7.10 34.87 -18.10
N SER A 508 -8.33 34.40 -17.89
CA SER A 508 -9.15 33.78 -18.90
C SER A 508 -9.21 34.66 -20.16
N ALA A 509 -8.79 34.12 -21.29
CA ALA A 509 -9.19 34.70 -22.56
C ALA A 509 -10.73 34.60 -22.61
N SER A 510 -11.41 35.72 -22.84
CA SER A 510 -12.88 35.76 -22.82
C SER A 510 -13.49 34.53 -23.51
N ASP A 511 -14.57 33.96 -22.97
CA ASP A 511 -15.38 32.85 -23.55
C ASP A 511 -15.78 33.05 -25.01
N LYS A 512 -15.44 34.17 -25.60
CA LYS A 512 -15.68 34.59 -26.98
C LYS A 512 -14.42 34.61 -27.87
N GLY A 513 -13.26 34.16 -27.35
CA GLY A 513 -12.02 34.06 -28.11
C GLY A 513 -12.02 32.90 -29.10
N PRO A 514 -11.13 32.91 -30.13
CA PRO A 514 -10.96 31.76 -31.01
C PRO A 514 -10.42 30.56 -30.25
N LEU A 515 -10.91 29.37 -30.57
CA LEU A 515 -10.45 28.12 -29.95
C LEU A 515 -8.94 27.85 -30.18
N TYR A 516 -8.40 28.31 -31.30
CA TYR A 516 -6.98 28.21 -31.65
C TYR A 516 -6.44 29.61 -31.97
N ALA A 517 -5.27 29.94 -31.45
CA ALA A 517 -4.55 31.18 -31.69
C ALA A 517 -3.10 30.91 -32.11
N ASP A 518 -2.44 31.89 -32.66
CA ASP A 518 -1.01 31.84 -32.96
C ASP A 518 -0.22 31.69 -31.66
N ALA A 519 0.51 30.57 -31.51
CA ALA A 519 1.30 30.26 -30.33
C ALA A 519 2.40 31.31 -30.03
N THR A 520 2.78 32.12 -31.04
CA THR A 520 3.76 33.19 -30.85
C THR A 520 3.13 34.54 -30.45
N ALA A 521 1.80 34.64 -30.51
CA ALA A 521 1.09 35.93 -30.39
C ALA A 521 0.65 36.25 -28.95
N ALA A 522 0.63 35.31 -28.02
CA ALA A 522 0.14 35.58 -26.65
C ALA A 522 0.88 34.74 -25.58
N THR A 523 1.64 35.42 -24.74
CA THR A 523 1.96 34.88 -23.43
C THR A 523 0.68 35.01 -22.59
N PRO A 524 0.17 33.92 -21.95
CA PRO A 524 -0.98 34.01 -21.07
C PRO A 524 -0.70 35.06 -19.99
N LYS A 525 -1.59 36.04 -19.84
CA LYS A 525 -1.50 36.97 -18.73
C LYS A 525 -1.82 36.22 -17.45
N THR A 526 -1.02 36.45 -16.43
CA THR A 526 -1.22 35.86 -15.12
C THR A 526 -1.36 36.97 -14.08
N ARG A 527 -2.20 36.77 -13.08
CA ARG A 527 -2.22 37.58 -11.86
C ARG A 527 -1.75 36.74 -10.69
N ALA A 528 -1.05 37.38 -9.74
CA ALA A 528 -0.60 36.69 -8.53
C ALA A 528 -1.80 36.26 -7.67
N GLU A 529 -1.74 35.06 -7.16
CA GLU A 529 -2.74 34.48 -6.26
C GLU A 529 -2.07 33.66 -5.16
N SER A 530 -2.66 33.63 -3.98
CA SER A 530 -2.18 32.76 -2.90
C SER A 530 -2.83 31.39 -3.01
N LEU A 531 -2.03 30.37 -3.20
CA LEU A 531 -2.47 28.98 -3.28
C LEU A 531 -2.26 28.29 -1.93
N THR A 532 -3.24 27.51 -1.50
CA THR A 532 -3.18 26.68 -0.29
C THR A 532 -3.27 25.21 -0.70
N LEU A 533 -2.30 24.41 -0.25
CA LEU A 533 -2.28 22.99 -0.49
C LEU A 533 -2.46 22.25 0.83
N ILE A 534 -3.26 21.21 0.80
CA ILE A 534 -3.50 20.29 1.93
C ILE A 534 -2.90 18.91 1.64
N PRO A 535 -2.65 18.07 2.66
CA PRO A 535 -2.27 16.68 2.44
C PRO A 535 -3.30 15.94 1.57
N TYR A 536 -2.82 15.22 0.55
CA TYR A 536 -3.69 14.47 -0.36
C TYR A 536 -4.60 13.48 0.37
N TYR A 537 -4.13 12.81 1.40
CA TYR A 537 -4.97 11.84 2.13
C TYR A 537 -6.19 12.50 2.81
N ALA A 538 -6.13 13.81 3.07
CA ALA A 538 -7.17 14.53 3.81
C ALA A 538 -8.25 15.15 2.89
N TRP A 539 -8.10 15.08 1.56
CA TRP A 539 -9.10 15.61 0.63
C TRP A 539 -10.45 14.87 0.71
N ALA A 540 -11.51 15.48 0.22
CA ALA A 540 -12.88 14.96 0.21
C ALA A 540 -13.43 14.58 1.61
N ASN A 541 -12.89 15.17 2.68
CA ASN A 541 -13.46 15.04 4.03
C ASN A 541 -14.40 16.21 4.41
N ARG A 542 -14.67 17.08 3.44
CA ARG A 542 -15.56 18.24 3.57
C ARG A 542 -16.56 18.24 2.39
N LYS A 543 -17.28 19.32 2.20
CA LYS A 543 -18.15 19.49 1.03
C LYS A 543 -17.35 19.23 -0.26
N PRO A 544 -17.88 18.44 -1.19
CA PRO A 544 -17.21 18.16 -2.45
C PRO A 544 -16.88 19.43 -3.24
N THR A 545 -15.64 19.54 -3.67
CA THR A 545 -15.13 20.59 -4.55
C THR A 545 -14.06 19.99 -5.48
N GLU A 546 -13.60 20.75 -6.43
CA GLU A 546 -12.48 20.34 -7.27
C GLU A 546 -11.24 20.00 -6.46
N MET A 547 -10.47 19.02 -6.93
CA MET A 547 -9.18 18.63 -6.35
C MET A 547 -8.17 18.38 -7.43
N GLN A 548 -6.91 18.74 -7.18
CA GLN A 548 -5.80 18.52 -8.11
C GLN A 548 -4.47 18.28 -7.38
N VAL A 549 -3.79 17.17 -7.73
CA VAL A 549 -2.43 16.84 -7.27
C VAL A 549 -1.39 17.44 -8.22
N TRP A 550 -1.57 17.25 -9.52
CA TRP A 550 -0.65 17.74 -10.54
C TRP A 550 -1.11 19.11 -11.05
N ILE A 551 -0.42 20.15 -10.62
CA ILE A 551 -0.76 21.55 -10.81
C ILE A 551 0.00 22.09 -12.03
N PRO A 552 -0.64 22.80 -12.96
CA PRO A 552 0.05 23.48 -14.05
C PRO A 552 1.18 24.36 -13.50
N TYR A 553 2.30 24.43 -14.20
CA TYR A 553 3.37 25.35 -13.84
C TYR A 553 3.76 26.26 -14.99
N ALA A 554 4.10 27.50 -14.65
CA ALA A 554 4.69 28.46 -15.57
C ALA A 554 6.11 28.80 -15.12
N ARG A 555 7.01 28.97 -16.06
CA ARG A 555 8.33 29.56 -15.77
C ARG A 555 8.17 31.07 -15.68
N ALA A 556 8.62 31.68 -14.57
CA ALA A 556 8.65 33.11 -14.38
C ALA A 556 9.65 33.80 -15.32
#